data_13df3c7fbc809223a55c1d0d3dab2f7a
#
_entry.id   13df3c7fbc809223a55c1d0d3dab2f7a
#
_cell.length_a   1.000
_cell.length_b   1.000
_cell.length_c   1.000
_cell.angle_alpha   90.00
_cell.angle_beta   90.00
_cell.angle_gamma   90.00
#
_symmetry.space_group_name_H-M   'P 1'
#
loop_
_entity.id
_entity.type
_entity.pdbx_description
1 polymer ?
#
loop_
_entity_poly.entity_id
_entity_poly.type
_entity_poly.pdbx_seq_one_letter_code
_entity_poly.pdbx_strand_id
1 'polypeptide(L)'
;MRYALYFSPAADHSLTKTASRWLGRDAFTGETFPTPDADGLSTEEVHALTADPRRYAFHSTLKAPFELAEGRSEEELIEAFERFAASTTGFDIPNLVIGQLGRFFALVPDQVYPELQAFAARIVEDFEPFRAPLSEPDIARRKPETLSPEHRANLMRWGYPHVMDEFRFHMTLSGPVPPEQAPAMRAAIEPRFADFTNKSLSIDGLALFVEPTRGADFIAHRWLPLKPASETRKTGT
;
A
#
# COMPACT_ATOMS: atom_id res chain seq x y z
N MET A 1 5.19 18.20 -5.18
CA MET A 1 4.87 16.84 -5.71
C MET A 1 5.55 15.80 -4.85
N ARG A 2 4.89 14.65 -4.58
CA ARG A 2 5.51 13.51 -3.89
C ARG A 2 5.28 12.23 -4.65
N TYR A 3 6.26 11.34 -4.59
CA TYR A 3 6.23 10.01 -5.21
C TYR A 3 6.16 8.94 -4.12
N ALA A 4 5.57 7.80 -4.43
CA ALA A 4 5.53 6.65 -3.53
C ALA A 4 5.63 5.36 -4.33
N LEU A 5 6.31 4.34 -3.80
CA LEU A 5 6.30 3.02 -4.41
C LEU A 5 5.35 2.14 -3.60
N TYR A 6 4.33 1.66 -4.28
CA TYR A 6 3.25 0.89 -3.71
C TYR A 6 3.09 -0.44 -4.44
N PHE A 7 2.69 -1.45 -3.71
CA PHE A 7 2.04 -2.58 -4.35
C PHE A 7 0.55 -2.25 -4.51
N SER A 8 0.06 -2.42 -5.71
CA SER A 8 -1.37 -2.51 -6.04
C SER A 8 -1.50 -3.55 -7.14
N PRO A 9 -2.46 -4.48 -7.07
CA PRO A 9 -2.73 -5.33 -8.21
C PRO A 9 -3.04 -4.48 -9.46
N ALA A 10 -2.93 -5.05 -10.65
CA ALA A 10 -3.19 -4.32 -11.89
C ALA A 10 -4.58 -3.67 -11.92
N ALA A 11 -4.75 -2.63 -12.73
CA ALA A 11 -6.00 -1.87 -12.81
C ALA A 11 -7.22 -2.74 -13.15
N ASP A 12 -7.05 -3.75 -13.99
CA ASP A 12 -8.10 -4.68 -14.41
C ASP A 12 -8.32 -5.85 -13.45
N HIS A 13 -7.45 -6.02 -12.44
CA HIS A 13 -7.58 -7.07 -11.44
C HIS A 13 -8.87 -6.92 -10.62
N SER A 14 -9.56 -8.04 -10.38
CA SER A 14 -10.85 -8.03 -9.66
C SER A 14 -10.76 -7.44 -8.25
N LEU A 15 -9.66 -7.69 -7.53
CA LEU A 15 -9.42 -7.11 -6.21
C LEU A 15 -9.29 -5.59 -6.27
N THR A 16 -8.58 -5.04 -7.27
CA THR A 16 -8.46 -3.58 -7.48
C THR A 16 -9.83 -2.96 -7.71
N LYS A 17 -10.65 -3.55 -8.59
CA LYS A 17 -11.99 -3.07 -8.88
C LYS A 17 -12.93 -3.11 -7.66
N THR A 18 -12.88 -4.20 -6.90
CA THR A 18 -13.68 -4.35 -5.68
C THR A 18 -13.28 -3.32 -4.63
N ALA A 19 -11.98 -3.16 -4.41
CA ALA A 19 -11.47 -2.20 -3.43
C ALA A 19 -11.69 -0.74 -3.85
N SER A 20 -11.56 -0.41 -5.13
CA SER A 20 -11.85 0.94 -5.65
C SER A 20 -13.31 1.33 -5.44
N ARG A 21 -14.25 0.39 -5.68
CA ARG A 21 -15.68 0.63 -5.39
C ARG A 21 -15.96 0.75 -3.89
N TRP A 22 -15.30 -0.07 -3.07
CA TRP A 22 -15.42 0.02 -1.62
C TRP A 22 -14.92 1.36 -1.08
N LEU A 23 -13.74 1.80 -1.53
CA LEU A 23 -13.13 3.06 -1.10
C LEU A 23 -13.76 4.29 -1.75
N GLY A 24 -14.47 4.12 -2.87
CA GLY A 24 -15.13 5.19 -3.60
C GLY A 24 -14.26 5.88 -4.65
N ARG A 25 -13.05 5.36 -4.97
CA ARG A 25 -12.17 5.92 -6.01
C ARG A 25 -11.19 4.90 -6.58
N ASP A 26 -10.98 4.98 -7.89
CA ASP A 26 -9.93 4.27 -8.60
C ASP A 26 -8.73 5.19 -8.86
N ALA A 27 -7.54 4.78 -8.43
CA ALA A 27 -6.32 5.57 -8.62
C ALA A 27 -5.77 5.53 -10.04
N PHE A 28 -6.12 4.51 -10.83
CA PHE A 28 -5.62 4.33 -12.18
C PHE A 28 -6.39 5.17 -13.19
N THR A 29 -7.70 5.28 -13.02
CA THR A 29 -8.60 5.98 -13.95
C THR A 29 -9.05 7.34 -13.44
N GLY A 30 -8.97 7.58 -12.12
CA GLY A 30 -9.56 8.74 -11.46
C GLY A 30 -11.08 8.65 -11.29
N GLU A 31 -11.70 7.52 -11.70
CA GLU A 31 -13.14 7.31 -11.55
C GLU A 31 -13.53 7.31 -10.07
N THR A 32 -14.66 7.93 -9.77
CA THR A 32 -15.25 7.94 -8.42
C THR A 32 -16.52 7.09 -8.38
N PHE A 33 -16.73 6.43 -7.24
CA PHE A 33 -17.88 5.56 -7.03
C PHE A 33 -18.72 6.06 -5.85
N PRO A 34 -20.04 5.81 -5.84
CA PRO A 34 -20.86 6.09 -4.69
C PRO A 34 -20.38 5.28 -3.48
N THR A 35 -20.56 5.85 -2.29
CA THR A 35 -20.31 5.12 -1.04
C THR A 35 -21.22 3.89 -0.97
N PRO A 36 -20.67 2.70 -0.74
CA PRO A 36 -21.48 1.48 -0.67
C PRO A 36 -22.32 1.42 0.61
N ASP A 37 -23.47 0.77 0.54
CA ASP A 37 -24.28 0.47 1.71
C ASP A 37 -23.54 -0.54 2.61
N ALA A 38 -23.72 -0.38 3.92
CA ALA A 38 -23.16 -1.28 4.93
C ALA A 38 -24.14 -1.42 6.10
N ASP A 39 -24.61 -2.63 6.35
CA ASP A 39 -25.56 -2.88 7.45
C ASP A 39 -24.95 -2.45 8.78
N GLY A 40 -25.69 -1.66 9.54
CA GLY A 40 -25.28 -1.15 10.84
C GLY A 40 -24.38 0.09 10.80
N LEU A 41 -24.11 0.66 9.60
CA LEU A 41 -23.42 1.94 9.40
C LEU A 41 -24.21 2.79 8.40
N SER A 42 -24.32 4.09 8.66
CA SER A 42 -24.88 5.01 7.68
C SER A 42 -23.90 5.23 6.52
N THR A 43 -24.42 5.69 5.38
CA THR A 43 -23.60 6.05 4.22
C THR A 43 -22.55 7.12 4.57
N GLU A 44 -22.92 8.09 5.41
CA GLU A 44 -22.02 9.14 5.90
C GLU A 44 -20.91 8.57 6.78
N GLU A 45 -21.22 7.59 7.64
CA GLU A 45 -20.21 6.92 8.48
C GLU A 45 -19.24 6.12 7.61
N VAL A 46 -19.72 5.32 6.66
CA VAL A 46 -18.85 4.58 5.72
C VAL A 46 -17.98 5.57 4.94
N HIS A 47 -18.56 6.67 4.45
CA HIS A 47 -17.83 7.69 3.71
C HIS A 47 -16.70 8.31 4.54
N ALA A 48 -16.98 8.66 5.79
CA ALA A 48 -16.00 9.22 6.72
C ALA A 48 -14.91 8.19 7.08
N LEU A 49 -15.30 6.96 7.39
CA LEU A 49 -14.38 5.88 7.77
C LEU A 49 -13.49 5.39 6.61
N THR A 50 -13.84 5.70 5.36
CA THR A 50 -13.02 5.39 4.18
C THR A 50 -12.28 6.60 3.60
N ALA A 51 -12.38 7.78 4.21
CA ALA A 51 -11.84 9.03 3.67
C ALA A 51 -10.31 9.00 3.45
N ASP A 52 -9.55 8.61 4.47
CA ASP A 52 -8.09 8.51 4.36
C ASP A 52 -7.65 7.48 3.32
N PRO A 53 -8.10 6.20 3.39
CA PRO A 53 -7.72 5.23 2.37
C PRO A 53 -8.25 5.57 0.97
N ARG A 54 -9.35 6.28 0.81
CA ARG A 54 -9.83 6.79 -0.49
C ARG A 54 -8.83 7.73 -1.12
N ARG A 55 -8.28 8.66 -0.33
CA ARG A 55 -7.29 9.64 -0.79
C ARG A 55 -6.00 8.96 -1.26
N TYR A 56 -5.52 7.95 -0.54
CA TYR A 56 -4.33 7.19 -0.92
C TYR A 56 -4.61 6.11 -1.97
N ALA A 57 -5.88 5.75 -2.18
CA ALA A 57 -6.38 4.63 -2.96
C ALA A 57 -5.95 3.25 -2.43
N PHE A 58 -6.36 2.17 -3.11
CA PHE A 58 -6.09 0.81 -2.67
C PHE A 58 -4.66 0.40 -2.99
N HIS A 59 -3.85 0.19 -1.97
CA HIS A 59 -2.44 -0.17 -2.10
C HIS A 59 -1.87 -0.76 -0.81
N SER A 60 -0.66 -1.32 -0.90
CA SER A 60 0.25 -1.52 0.23
C SER A 60 1.49 -0.64 0.05
N THR A 61 1.86 0.10 1.08
CA THR A 61 3.04 0.98 1.06
C THR A 61 4.32 0.17 1.14
N LEU A 62 5.16 0.23 0.11
CA LEU A 62 6.51 -0.34 0.09
C LEU A 62 7.55 0.75 0.37
N LYS A 63 7.43 1.92 -0.27
CA LYS A 63 8.16 3.14 0.10
C LYS A 63 7.17 4.30 0.27
N ALA A 64 7.17 4.87 1.47
CA ALA A 64 6.27 5.96 1.83
C ALA A 64 6.49 7.20 0.96
N PRO A 65 5.48 8.08 0.83
CA PRO A 65 5.58 9.28 -0.01
C PRO A 65 6.77 10.17 0.33
N PHE A 66 7.55 10.52 -0.71
CA PHE A 66 8.75 11.35 -0.62
C PHE A 66 8.79 12.41 -1.74
N GLU A 67 9.47 13.50 -1.49
CA GLU A 67 9.87 14.48 -2.51
C GLU A 67 11.20 14.06 -3.11
N LEU A 68 11.46 14.42 -4.38
CA LEU A 68 12.73 14.12 -5.02
C LEU A 68 13.87 14.89 -4.35
N ALA A 69 14.99 14.20 -4.19
CA ALA A 69 16.22 14.81 -3.73
C ALA A 69 16.73 15.87 -4.72
N GLU A 70 17.45 16.85 -4.23
CA GLU A 70 18.08 17.85 -5.08
C GLU A 70 18.98 17.21 -6.14
N GLY A 71 18.85 17.65 -7.38
CA GLY A 71 19.57 17.11 -8.53
C GLY A 71 19.01 15.78 -9.08
N ARG A 72 17.90 15.29 -8.56
CA ARG A 72 17.18 14.14 -9.12
C ARG A 72 15.97 14.57 -9.93
N SER A 73 15.70 13.86 -11.01
CA SER A 73 14.56 14.12 -11.86
C SER A 73 13.51 12.99 -11.79
N GLU A 74 12.31 13.29 -12.27
CA GLU A 74 11.25 12.28 -12.41
C GLU A 74 11.63 11.21 -13.42
N GLU A 75 12.29 11.60 -14.50
CA GLU A 75 12.77 10.68 -15.54
C GLU A 75 13.75 9.66 -14.97
N GLU A 76 14.73 10.09 -14.16
CA GLU A 76 15.67 9.20 -13.50
C GLU A 76 14.96 8.22 -12.55
N LEU A 77 13.92 8.69 -11.81
CA LEU A 77 13.12 7.85 -10.95
C LEU A 77 12.34 6.81 -11.75
N ILE A 78 11.72 7.22 -12.86
CA ILE A 78 10.97 6.32 -13.76
C ILE A 78 11.91 5.27 -14.35
N GLU A 79 13.08 5.65 -14.85
CA GLU A 79 14.06 4.70 -15.36
C GLU A 79 14.52 3.69 -14.30
N ALA A 80 14.75 4.15 -13.06
CA ALA A 80 15.11 3.26 -11.95
C ALA A 80 13.95 2.29 -11.64
N PHE A 81 12.72 2.78 -11.67
CA PHE A 81 11.52 1.99 -11.47
C PHE A 81 11.34 0.91 -12.55
N GLU A 82 11.56 1.26 -13.83
CA GLU A 82 11.52 0.33 -14.94
C GLU A 82 12.62 -0.75 -14.85
N ARG A 83 13.85 -0.36 -14.52
CA ARG A 83 14.95 -1.31 -14.28
C ARG A 83 14.67 -2.24 -13.12
N PHE A 84 14.13 -1.74 -12.01
CA PHE A 84 13.76 -2.54 -10.86
C PHE A 84 12.69 -3.58 -11.23
N ALA A 85 11.60 -3.17 -11.87
CA ALA A 85 10.53 -4.05 -12.29
C ALA A 85 11.04 -5.13 -13.27
N ALA A 86 11.83 -4.72 -14.28
CA ALA A 86 12.41 -5.63 -15.26
C ALA A 86 13.46 -6.61 -14.69
N SER A 87 14.01 -6.35 -13.52
CA SER A 87 15.01 -7.22 -12.87
C SER A 87 14.46 -8.10 -11.74
N THR A 88 13.27 -7.81 -11.26
CA THR A 88 12.67 -8.45 -10.08
C THR A 88 11.64 -9.49 -10.49
N THR A 89 11.73 -10.67 -9.91
CA THR A 89 10.77 -11.76 -10.12
C THR A 89 9.58 -11.59 -9.16
N GLY A 90 8.37 -11.74 -9.67
CA GLY A 90 7.15 -11.79 -8.87
C GLY A 90 7.08 -13.08 -8.03
N PHE A 91 6.29 -13.05 -6.98
CA PHE A 91 6.07 -14.16 -6.04
C PHE A 91 4.65 -14.09 -5.46
N ASP A 92 4.25 -15.14 -4.76
CA ASP A 92 2.93 -15.20 -4.14
C ASP A 92 3.02 -15.01 -2.62
N ILE A 93 2.10 -14.21 -2.06
CA ILE A 93 1.72 -14.28 -0.66
C ILE A 93 0.76 -15.46 -0.53
N PRO A 94 1.11 -16.56 0.16
CA PRO A 94 0.29 -17.78 0.16
C PRO A 94 -1.12 -17.62 0.69
N ASN A 95 -1.30 -16.75 1.68
CA ASN A 95 -2.62 -16.57 2.30
C ASN A 95 -2.85 -15.12 2.73
N LEU A 96 -3.94 -14.53 2.21
CA LEU A 96 -4.40 -13.18 2.54
C LEU A 96 -5.64 -13.26 3.42
N VAL A 97 -5.69 -12.45 4.47
CA VAL A 97 -6.82 -12.40 5.41
C VAL A 97 -7.25 -10.97 5.69
N ILE A 98 -8.46 -10.78 6.24
CA ILE A 98 -8.87 -9.50 6.79
C ILE A 98 -8.29 -9.37 8.19
N GLY A 99 -7.40 -8.41 8.38
CA GLY A 99 -6.82 -8.05 9.66
C GLY A 99 -7.35 -6.73 10.19
N GLN A 100 -7.25 -6.56 11.50
CA GLN A 100 -7.46 -5.28 12.17
C GLN A 100 -6.14 -4.84 12.80
N LEU A 101 -5.57 -3.74 12.28
CA LEU A 101 -4.30 -3.18 12.75
C LEU A 101 -4.61 -1.95 13.60
N GLY A 102 -4.53 -2.10 14.92
CA GLY A 102 -5.00 -1.08 15.84
C GLY A 102 -6.50 -0.82 15.65
N ARG A 103 -6.84 0.32 15.02
CA ARG A 103 -8.24 0.72 14.82
C ARG A 103 -8.71 0.63 13.37
N PHE A 104 -7.89 0.22 12.41
CA PHE A 104 -8.26 0.15 10.99
C PHE A 104 -8.26 -1.27 10.45
N PHE A 105 -9.09 -1.51 9.43
CA PHE A 105 -9.16 -2.79 8.73
C PHE A 105 -8.32 -2.77 7.46
N ALA A 106 -7.70 -3.90 7.17
CA ALA A 106 -6.90 -4.08 5.97
C ALA A 106 -6.90 -5.54 5.51
N LEU A 107 -6.57 -5.79 4.26
CA LEU A 107 -6.11 -7.10 3.82
C LEU A 107 -4.63 -7.24 4.18
N VAL A 108 -4.30 -8.33 4.85
CA VAL A 108 -2.95 -8.61 5.37
C VAL A 108 -2.57 -10.07 5.11
N PRO A 109 -1.29 -10.41 5.02
CA PRO A 109 -0.83 -11.80 5.10
C PRO A 109 -1.21 -12.40 6.46
N ASP A 110 -1.50 -13.70 6.51
CA ASP A 110 -1.81 -14.42 7.76
C ASP A 110 -0.58 -14.57 8.67
N GLN A 111 0.62 -14.42 8.12
CA GLN A 111 1.89 -14.45 8.83
C GLN A 111 2.95 -13.61 8.12
N VAL A 112 4.11 -13.47 8.74
CA VAL A 112 5.26 -12.82 8.11
C VAL A 112 5.90 -13.76 7.10
N TYR A 113 6.03 -13.29 5.86
CA TYR A 113 6.71 -14.01 4.77
C TYR A 113 8.08 -13.36 4.49
N PRO A 114 9.19 -14.09 4.66
CA PRO A 114 10.55 -13.53 4.48
C PRO A 114 10.80 -12.92 3.10
N GLU A 115 10.25 -13.52 2.04
CA GLU A 115 10.39 -13.00 0.68
C GLU A 115 9.72 -11.63 0.52
N LEU A 116 8.53 -11.45 1.10
CA LEU A 116 7.82 -10.18 1.10
C LEU A 116 8.58 -9.10 1.91
N GLN A 117 9.16 -9.47 3.04
CA GLN A 117 9.99 -8.56 3.84
C GLN A 117 11.24 -8.13 3.06
N ALA A 118 11.94 -9.07 2.43
CA ALA A 118 13.12 -8.79 1.62
C ALA A 118 12.79 -7.91 0.41
N PHE A 119 11.65 -8.16 -0.27
CA PHE A 119 11.17 -7.34 -1.37
C PHE A 119 10.90 -5.89 -0.92
N ALA A 120 10.20 -5.70 0.19
CA ALA A 120 9.91 -4.37 0.72
C ALA A 120 11.20 -3.63 1.15
N ALA A 121 12.11 -4.29 1.83
CA ALA A 121 13.39 -3.72 2.24
C ALA A 121 14.21 -3.29 1.02
N ARG A 122 14.31 -4.13 -0.01
CA ARG A 122 15.02 -3.81 -1.25
C ARG A 122 14.45 -2.56 -1.94
N ILE A 123 13.13 -2.40 -1.98
CA ILE A 123 12.51 -1.19 -2.54
C ILE A 123 12.88 0.06 -1.74
N VAL A 124 12.90 -0.04 -0.41
CA VAL A 124 13.33 1.10 0.42
C VAL A 124 14.76 1.48 0.10
N GLU A 125 15.67 0.52 -0.01
CA GLU A 125 17.11 0.74 -0.28
C GLU A 125 17.38 1.25 -1.70
N ASP A 126 16.84 0.57 -2.71
CA ASP A 126 17.11 0.89 -4.13
C ASP A 126 16.57 2.28 -4.52
N PHE A 127 15.50 2.75 -3.88
CA PHE A 127 14.91 4.06 -4.15
C PHE A 127 15.25 5.13 -3.10
N GLU A 128 16.10 4.83 -2.12
CA GLU A 128 16.56 5.83 -1.15
C GLU A 128 17.33 6.99 -1.80
N PRO A 129 18.17 6.78 -2.83
CA PRO A 129 18.88 7.86 -3.50
C PRO A 129 18.00 8.94 -4.16
N PHE A 130 16.71 8.65 -4.35
CA PHE A 130 15.74 9.59 -4.92
C PHE A 130 15.00 10.43 -3.88
N ARG A 131 15.07 10.05 -2.60
CA ARG A 131 14.32 10.72 -1.54
C ARG A 131 15.05 11.92 -1.00
N ALA A 132 14.39 13.08 -1.01
CA ALA A 132 14.85 14.25 -0.25
C ALA A 132 14.84 13.96 1.26
N PRO A 133 15.76 14.55 2.03
CA PRO A 133 15.67 14.54 3.48
C PRO A 133 14.30 15.03 3.95
N LEU A 134 13.80 14.49 5.06
CA LEU A 134 12.56 15.00 5.64
C LEU A 134 12.76 16.43 6.13
N SER A 135 11.78 17.29 5.88
CA SER A 135 11.74 18.62 6.49
C SER A 135 11.43 18.52 7.99
N GLU A 136 11.82 19.54 8.76
CA GLU A 136 11.48 19.60 10.19
C GLU A 136 9.97 19.47 10.46
N PRO A 137 9.05 20.11 9.67
CA PRO A 137 7.62 19.89 9.82
C PRO A 137 7.18 18.44 9.54
N ASP A 138 7.82 17.74 8.58
CA ASP A 138 7.50 16.34 8.30
C ASP A 138 7.95 15.41 9.43
N ILE A 139 9.10 15.69 10.04
CA ILE A 139 9.59 14.97 11.23
C ILE A 139 8.65 15.21 12.40
N ALA A 140 8.33 16.47 12.70
CA ALA A 140 7.46 16.85 13.82
C ALA A 140 6.06 16.19 13.71
N ARG A 141 5.50 16.14 12.51
CA ARG A 141 4.20 15.50 12.27
C ARG A 141 4.20 14.01 12.63
N ARG A 142 5.35 13.34 12.56
CA ARG A 142 5.51 11.92 12.92
C ARG A 142 5.69 11.70 14.42
N LYS A 143 5.76 12.77 15.22
CA LYS A 143 5.91 12.72 16.69
C LYS A 143 7.01 11.74 17.12
N PRO A 144 8.27 11.96 16.70
CA PRO A 144 9.37 11.02 16.90
C PRO A 144 9.62 10.68 18.38
N GLU A 145 9.21 11.55 19.29
CA GLU A 145 9.28 11.36 20.74
C GLU A 145 8.34 10.24 21.25
N THR A 146 7.30 9.90 20.50
CA THR A 146 6.34 8.83 20.84
C THR A 146 6.69 7.49 20.20
N LEU A 147 7.70 7.44 19.32
CA LEU A 147 8.11 6.25 18.60
C LEU A 147 9.09 5.41 19.45
N SER A 148 9.09 4.08 19.23
CA SER A 148 10.16 3.21 19.73
C SER A 148 11.53 3.65 19.18
N PRO A 149 12.64 3.23 19.80
CA PRO A 149 13.98 3.52 19.29
C PRO A 149 14.16 3.06 17.82
N GLU A 150 13.66 1.87 17.47
CA GLU A 150 13.74 1.25 16.14
C GLU A 150 12.95 2.06 15.12
N HIS A 151 11.68 2.37 15.43
CA HIS A 151 10.83 3.20 14.57
C HIS A 151 11.42 4.60 14.37
N ARG A 152 12.02 5.19 15.41
CA ARG A 152 12.70 6.50 15.31
C ARG A 152 13.94 6.40 14.43
N ALA A 153 14.76 5.38 14.59
CA ALA A 153 15.92 5.14 13.74
C ALA A 153 15.52 4.99 12.28
N ASN A 154 14.47 4.20 12.00
CA ASN A 154 13.92 4.05 10.66
C ASN A 154 13.39 5.37 10.09
N LEU A 155 12.66 6.16 10.88
CA LEU A 155 12.17 7.47 10.46
C LEU A 155 13.31 8.39 10.02
N MET A 156 14.37 8.46 10.82
CA MET A 156 15.51 9.35 10.55
C MET A 156 16.33 8.85 9.36
N ARG A 157 16.50 7.55 9.21
CA ARG A 157 17.29 6.95 8.13
C ARG A 157 16.54 6.87 6.80
N TRP A 158 15.30 6.39 6.84
CA TRP A 158 14.51 6.01 5.64
C TRP A 158 13.31 6.90 5.38
N GLY A 159 13.06 7.91 6.24
CA GLY A 159 11.92 8.82 6.11
C GLY A 159 10.57 8.24 6.55
N TYR A 160 10.55 6.99 7.02
CA TYR A 160 9.32 6.32 7.46
C TYR A 160 9.61 5.29 8.57
N PRO A 161 8.80 5.24 9.66
CA PRO A 161 9.09 4.36 10.79
C PRO A 161 8.85 2.88 10.51
N HIS A 162 7.87 2.55 9.66
CA HIS A 162 7.43 1.18 9.42
C HIS A 162 8.08 0.59 8.17
N VAL A 163 9.40 0.44 8.20
CA VAL A 163 10.23 -0.16 7.14
C VAL A 163 11.17 -1.21 7.73
N MET A 164 11.85 -1.95 6.92
CA MET A 164 12.78 -3.03 7.31
C MET A 164 12.08 -4.04 8.23
N ASP A 165 12.64 -4.35 9.39
CA ASP A 165 12.07 -5.32 10.34
C ASP A 165 10.71 -4.87 10.92
N GLU A 166 10.43 -3.57 10.87
CA GLU A 166 9.15 -2.98 11.29
C GLU A 166 8.10 -2.92 10.17
N PHE A 167 8.43 -3.41 8.98
CA PHE A 167 7.48 -3.46 7.87
C PHE A 167 6.36 -4.45 8.14
N ARG A 168 5.12 -4.03 7.86
CA ARG A 168 3.93 -4.88 7.92
C ARG A 168 3.10 -4.63 6.67
N PHE A 169 3.06 -5.64 5.79
CA PHE A 169 2.24 -5.55 4.59
C PHE A 169 0.76 -5.42 4.96
N HIS A 170 0.11 -4.40 4.43
CA HIS A 170 -1.32 -4.19 4.60
C HIS A 170 -1.88 -3.37 3.44
N MET A 171 -3.05 -3.77 2.93
CA MET A 171 -3.83 -3.00 1.97
C MET A 171 -5.07 -2.47 2.69
N THR A 172 -5.08 -1.18 2.96
CA THR A 172 -6.03 -0.53 3.87
C THR A 172 -7.44 -0.49 3.29
N LEU A 173 -8.43 -0.90 4.10
CA LEU A 173 -9.85 -0.91 3.76
C LEU A 173 -10.67 0.12 4.54
N SER A 174 -10.17 0.61 5.67
CA SER A 174 -10.82 1.67 6.45
C SER A 174 -9.79 2.57 7.13
N GLY A 175 -10.19 3.79 7.47
CA GLY A 175 -9.53 4.59 8.50
C GLY A 175 -9.75 4.03 9.90
N PRO A 176 -9.38 4.79 10.94
CA PRO A 176 -9.61 4.38 12.32
C PRO A 176 -11.10 4.24 12.64
N VAL A 177 -11.54 3.01 12.94
CA VAL A 177 -12.93 2.68 13.27
C VAL A 177 -13.13 2.73 14.79
N PRO A 178 -14.16 3.41 15.31
CA PRO A 178 -14.55 3.33 16.71
C PRO A 178 -14.83 1.88 17.15
N PRO A 179 -14.49 1.49 18.38
CA PRO A 179 -14.69 0.11 18.83
C PRO A 179 -16.13 -0.39 18.69
N GLU A 180 -17.11 0.48 18.93
CA GLU A 180 -18.54 0.18 18.81
C GLU A 180 -19.00 -0.07 17.38
N GLN A 181 -18.32 0.50 16.39
CA GLN A 181 -18.61 0.33 14.96
C GLN A 181 -17.78 -0.80 14.31
N ALA A 182 -16.77 -1.32 15.01
CA ALA A 182 -15.89 -2.33 14.45
C ALA A 182 -16.60 -3.62 14.01
N PRO A 183 -17.61 -4.16 14.75
CA PRO A 183 -18.36 -5.33 14.30
C PRO A 183 -19.14 -5.06 12.99
N ALA A 184 -19.79 -3.91 12.85
CA ALA A 184 -20.53 -3.53 11.65
C ALA A 184 -19.59 -3.32 10.46
N MET A 185 -18.45 -2.64 10.67
CA MET A 185 -17.42 -2.47 9.62
C MET A 185 -16.88 -3.82 9.15
N ARG A 186 -16.57 -4.74 10.06
CA ARG A 186 -16.11 -6.09 9.72
C ARG A 186 -17.18 -6.83 8.90
N ALA A 187 -18.44 -6.83 9.35
CA ALA A 187 -19.54 -7.46 8.64
C ALA A 187 -19.75 -6.88 7.23
N ALA A 188 -19.46 -5.59 7.04
CA ALA A 188 -19.52 -4.95 5.73
C ALA A 188 -18.36 -5.36 4.81
N ILE A 189 -17.15 -5.54 5.35
CA ILE A 189 -15.94 -5.86 4.58
C ILE A 189 -15.89 -7.36 4.21
N GLU A 190 -16.18 -8.26 5.14
CA GLU A 190 -16.00 -9.71 4.96
C GLU A 190 -16.67 -10.28 3.71
N PRO A 191 -17.96 -10.06 3.43
CA PRO A 191 -18.59 -10.60 2.23
C PRO A 191 -18.06 -9.98 0.93
N ARG A 192 -17.63 -8.72 0.96
CA ARG A 192 -17.11 -8.01 -0.21
C ARG A 192 -15.74 -8.51 -0.66
N PHE A 193 -14.94 -8.95 0.31
CA PHE A 193 -13.58 -9.43 0.06
C PHE A 193 -13.43 -10.96 0.21
N ALA A 194 -14.51 -11.70 0.38
CA ALA A 194 -14.50 -13.16 0.55
C ALA A 194 -13.79 -13.90 -0.60
N ASP A 195 -13.92 -13.39 -1.83
CA ASP A 195 -13.25 -13.98 -2.99
C ASP A 195 -11.73 -13.85 -2.98
N PHE A 196 -11.18 -12.99 -2.13
CA PHE A 196 -9.74 -12.69 -2.04
C PHE A 196 -9.12 -13.14 -0.72
N THR A 197 -9.92 -13.54 0.26
CA THR A 197 -9.43 -13.99 1.57
C THR A 197 -9.28 -15.51 1.62
N ASN A 198 -8.34 -15.97 2.45
CA ASN A 198 -7.93 -17.38 2.54
C ASN A 198 -7.45 -17.95 1.18
N LYS A 199 -6.85 -17.08 0.39
CA LYS A 199 -6.30 -17.38 -0.95
C LYS A 199 -4.95 -16.68 -1.11
N SER A 200 -4.16 -17.13 -2.08
CA SER A 200 -2.91 -16.48 -2.43
C SER A 200 -3.18 -15.13 -3.13
N LEU A 201 -2.24 -14.21 -2.93
CA LEU A 201 -2.14 -12.96 -3.66
C LEU A 201 -0.79 -12.91 -4.37
N SER A 202 -0.81 -12.77 -5.68
CA SER A 202 0.43 -12.60 -6.45
C SER A 202 0.96 -11.17 -6.33
N ILE A 203 2.23 -11.05 -5.97
CA ILE A 203 3.01 -9.83 -6.10
C ILE A 203 3.65 -9.87 -7.48
N ASP A 204 2.89 -9.51 -8.48
CA ASP A 204 3.21 -9.61 -9.90
C ASP A 204 3.47 -8.26 -10.57
N GLY A 205 3.36 -7.17 -9.81
CA GLY A 205 3.58 -5.81 -10.30
C GLY A 205 4.00 -4.84 -9.20
N LEU A 206 4.43 -3.69 -9.64
CA LEU A 206 4.81 -2.57 -8.79
C LEU A 206 4.21 -1.29 -9.37
N ALA A 207 3.79 -0.38 -8.50
CA ALA A 207 3.20 0.88 -8.88
C ALA A 207 3.97 2.08 -8.34
N LEU A 208 4.23 3.06 -9.21
CA LEU A 208 4.69 4.38 -8.85
C LEU A 208 3.47 5.29 -8.75
N PHE A 209 3.19 5.77 -7.55
CA PHE A 209 2.10 6.71 -7.28
C PHE A 209 2.64 8.12 -7.13
N VAL A 210 1.83 9.10 -7.52
CA VAL A 210 2.13 10.53 -7.43
C VAL A 210 1.02 11.24 -6.65
N GLU A 211 1.42 12.11 -5.73
CA GLU A 211 0.59 13.16 -5.16
C GLU A 211 1.02 14.49 -5.77
N PRO A 212 0.23 15.06 -6.70
CA PRO A 212 0.66 16.24 -7.48
C PRO A 212 0.95 17.47 -6.61
N THR A 213 0.11 17.69 -5.62
CA THR A 213 0.28 18.71 -4.58
C THR A 213 -0.03 18.11 -3.22
N ARG A 214 0.61 18.60 -2.15
CA ARG A 214 0.36 18.10 -0.79
C ARG A 214 -1.13 18.20 -0.42
N GLY A 215 -1.71 17.07 -0.01
CA GLY A 215 -3.12 16.97 0.34
C GLY A 215 -4.02 16.52 -0.82
N ALA A 216 -3.52 16.49 -2.05
CA ALA A 216 -4.25 15.95 -3.17
C ALA A 216 -4.39 14.42 -3.10
N ASP A 217 -5.25 13.87 -3.92
CA ASP A 217 -5.37 12.44 -4.11
C ASP A 217 -4.12 11.85 -4.77
N PHE A 218 -3.75 10.65 -4.34
CA PHE A 218 -2.70 9.89 -5.01
C PHE A 218 -3.23 9.25 -6.29
N ILE A 219 -2.42 9.28 -7.34
CA ILE A 219 -2.72 8.77 -8.67
C ILE A 219 -1.70 7.67 -8.99
N ALA A 220 -2.14 6.55 -9.55
CA ALA A 220 -1.25 5.54 -10.10
C ALA A 220 -0.62 6.09 -11.40
N HIS A 221 0.58 6.62 -11.29
CA HIS A 221 1.30 7.25 -12.40
C HIS A 221 1.88 6.23 -13.38
N ARG A 222 2.42 5.12 -12.83
CA ARG A 222 2.93 3.97 -13.58
C ARG A 222 2.59 2.69 -12.82
N TRP A 223 2.27 1.66 -13.56
CA TRP A 223 2.22 0.29 -13.07
C TRP A 223 3.01 -0.59 -14.03
N LEU A 224 3.92 -1.40 -13.52
CA LEU A 224 4.74 -2.29 -14.33
C LEU A 224 4.70 -3.71 -13.79
N PRO A 225 4.58 -4.71 -14.66
CA PRO A 225 4.68 -6.10 -14.25
C PRO A 225 6.11 -6.42 -13.80
N LEU A 226 6.23 -7.26 -12.80
CA LEU A 226 7.47 -7.94 -12.44
C LEU A 226 7.72 -9.11 -13.39
N LYS A 227 8.93 -9.66 -13.40
CA LYS A 227 9.20 -10.89 -14.14
C LYS A 227 8.30 -12.01 -13.63
N PRO A 228 7.73 -12.84 -14.50
CA PRO A 228 6.99 -14.02 -14.06
C PRO A 228 7.85 -14.90 -13.15
N ALA A 229 7.25 -15.43 -12.09
CA ALA A 229 7.87 -16.49 -11.32
C ALA A 229 8.17 -17.64 -12.28
N SER A 230 9.42 -18.13 -12.31
CA SER A 230 9.76 -19.30 -13.13
C SER A 230 8.90 -20.46 -12.65
N GLU A 231 8.09 -21.05 -13.54
CA GLU A 231 7.41 -22.30 -13.26
C GLU A 231 8.47 -23.33 -12.84
N THR A 232 8.52 -23.64 -11.56
CA THR A 232 9.29 -24.78 -11.09
C THR A 232 8.62 -26.01 -11.69
N ARG A 233 9.18 -26.52 -12.81
CA ARG A 233 8.77 -27.81 -13.36
C ARG A 233 8.75 -28.81 -12.22
N LYS A 234 7.56 -29.17 -11.75
CA LYS A 234 7.36 -30.40 -11.00
C LYS A 234 7.69 -31.55 -11.97
N THR A 235 8.96 -31.91 -12.07
CA THR A 235 9.36 -33.20 -12.59
C THR A 235 8.95 -34.22 -11.55
N GLY A 236 7.71 -34.71 -11.69
CA GLY A 236 7.29 -35.92 -11.01
C GLY A 236 8.03 -37.11 -11.63
N THR A 237 8.68 -37.82 -10.79
CA THR A 237 9.04 -39.23 -11.00
C THR A 237 8.28 -40.02 -9.98
#